data_4977aa276f1414a04751794a63ee3f68
#
_entry.id   4977aa276f1414a04751794a63ee3f68
#
_cell.length_a   1.000
_cell.length_b   1.000
_cell.length_c   1.000
_cell.angle_alpha   90.00
_cell.angle_beta   90.00
_cell.angle_gamma   90.00
#
_symmetry.space_group_name_H-M   'P 1'
#
loop_
_entity.id
_entity.type
_entity.pdbx_description
1 polymer ?
#
loop_
_entity_poly.entity_id
_entity_poly.type
_entity_poly.pdbx_seq_one_letter_code
_entity_poly.pdbx_strand_id
1 'polypeptide(L)'
;MIIRPHKLYDPLACWLHQDSATQADLFYPMKQIERLPGFRDFFPDPVPNPDLGRMAERQYIFDTWRQVARRYGFREYDGPPLESLELYKAKSGDEIVHQLYHFTDKGNREVAMRPEMTPTLARMVSCHQRNYKKPMKWFSVPQLFRYERQQKGRLREHFQLNADIIGDANKVADAELIALVIDVLRAFGMGHEDFVIRLSSRDAWQSFFEARCDEPEKSYSFYQIVDKLERETPEISAEKLGHIGISYDEVTAFIQKAEPTEDLQIILQQLRARGLGDYVKIDYGVIRGLAYYTGVVFEAFDRKGQFRAIAGGGRYDHLIKLISGNKTDLPSLGFGMGDVVLADMLRDKGLFPKSNPAVDVYFQILNEDLRLESIPYIQTMRDNGIAVEWPMTASGANKQFKNALELGARYTITLLGGGLLELKDLKLRETQQLAMDAAIELIIPQSKE
;
A
#
# COMPACT_ATOMS: atom_id res chain seq x y z
N MET A 1 -40.73 58.99 -26.52
CA MET A 1 -40.24 57.83 -25.80
C MET A 1 -38.80 57.62 -26.20
N ILE A 2 -37.89 58.18 -25.38
CA ILE A 2 -36.45 58.29 -25.75
C ILE A 2 -35.70 57.13 -25.07
N ILE A 3 -35.14 56.23 -25.85
CA ILE A 3 -34.32 55.11 -25.40
C ILE A 3 -32.90 55.65 -25.14
N ARG A 4 -32.43 55.55 -23.91
CA ARG A 4 -31.03 55.84 -23.55
C ARG A 4 -30.12 54.63 -23.88
N PRO A 5 -28.92 54.79 -24.44
CA PRO A 5 -28.01 53.71 -24.75
C PRO A 5 -27.30 53.20 -23.48
N HIS A 6 -27.17 51.88 -23.39
CA HIS A 6 -26.36 51.17 -22.39
C HIS A 6 -24.88 51.56 -22.54
N LYS A 7 -24.24 51.93 -21.45
CA LYS A 7 -22.77 52.03 -21.35
C LYS A 7 -22.13 50.66 -21.51
N LEU A 8 -21.34 50.52 -22.56
CA LEU A 8 -20.43 49.41 -22.75
C LEU A 8 -19.34 49.49 -21.66
N TYR A 9 -19.16 48.41 -20.92
CA TYR A 9 -18.08 48.27 -19.95
C TYR A 9 -16.77 48.05 -20.77
N ASP A 10 -15.79 48.94 -20.62
CA ASP A 10 -14.48 48.80 -21.21
C ASP A 10 -13.60 47.98 -20.25
N PRO A 11 -13.15 46.78 -20.60
CA PRO A 11 -12.33 45.93 -19.75
C PRO A 11 -10.89 46.39 -19.61
N LEU A 12 -10.45 47.45 -20.30
CA LEU A 12 -9.07 47.93 -20.32
C LEU A 12 -8.79 49.11 -19.36
N ALA A 13 -9.80 49.68 -18.71
CA ALA A 13 -9.63 50.82 -17.79
C ALA A 13 -9.20 50.45 -16.36
N CYS A 14 -9.08 49.18 -16.01
CA CYS A 14 -8.77 48.68 -14.65
C CYS A 14 -7.28 48.42 -14.40
N TRP A 15 -6.38 48.71 -15.36
CA TRP A 15 -4.96 48.37 -15.26
C TRP A 15 -3.99 49.52 -15.11
N LEU A 16 -4.45 50.75 -14.85
CA LEU A 16 -3.59 51.96 -14.81
C LEU A 16 -3.52 52.67 -13.46
N HIS A 17 -3.87 52.03 -12.36
CA HIS A 17 -3.47 52.45 -11.00
C HIS A 17 -2.77 51.30 -10.30
N GLN A 18 -1.58 50.95 -10.77
CA GLN A 18 -0.59 50.26 -9.95
C GLN A 18 0.31 51.33 -9.35
N ASP A 19 0.12 51.59 -8.04
CA ASP A 19 1.13 52.19 -7.22
C ASP A 19 2.45 51.44 -7.45
N SER A 20 3.53 52.20 -7.59
CA SER A 20 4.90 51.73 -7.77
C SER A 20 5.45 51.04 -6.51
N ALA A 21 4.80 49.99 -6.06
CA ALA A 21 5.43 48.99 -5.20
C ALA A 21 6.43 48.25 -6.08
N THR A 22 7.68 48.48 -5.84
CA THR A 22 8.77 47.80 -6.58
C THR A 22 8.62 46.29 -6.45
N GLN A 23 8.83 45.58 -7.54
CA GLN A 23 8.80 44.12 -7.67
C GLN A 23 9.72 43.38 -6.65
N ALA A 24 10.49 44.12 -5.86
CA ALA A 24 11.39 43.64 -4.82
C ALA A 24 10.68 43.21 -3.52
N ASP A 25 9.45 43.73 -3.24
CA ASP A 25 8.75 43.45 -1.98
C ASP A 25 7.89 42.19 -1.98
N LEU A 26 7.86 41.42 -3.09
CA LEU A 26 7.14 40.15 -3.22
C LEU A 26 7.94 38.91 -2.81
N PHE A 27 9.22 39.05 -2.49
CA PHE A 27 10.02 37.97 -1.91
C PHE A 27 10.08 38.11 -0.39
N TYR A 28 8.99 37.80 0.30
CA TYR A 28 9.13 37.35 1.68
C TYR A 28 10.08 36.14 1.65
N PRO A 29 11.16 36.12 2.47
CA PRO A 29 11.96 34.90 2.61
C PRO A 29 11.01 33.83 3.13
N MET A 30 10.54 32.96 2.22
CA MET A 30 9.70 31.85 2.62
C MET A 30 10.51 30.98 3.57
N LYS A 31 10.02 30.82 4.79
CA LYS A 31 10.54 29.75 5.67
C LYS A 31 10.49 28.44 4.88
N GLN A 32 11.52 27.63 5.02
CA GLN A 32 11.51 26.30 4.44
C GLN A 32 10.18 25.62 4.78
N ILE A 33 9.43 25.24 3.75
CA ILE A 33 8.15 24.57 3.94
C ILE A 33 8.46 23.13 4.34
N GLU A 34 8.07 22.80 5.56
CA GLU A 34 8.23 21.45 6.08
C GLU A 34 7.06 20.55 5.65
N ARG A 35 7.35 19.26 5.51
CA ARG A 35 6.33 18.24 5.27
C ARG A 35 5.38 18.12 6.46
N LEU A 36 4.11 17.83 6.19
CA LEU A 36 3.14 17.59 7.26
C LEU A 36 3.56 16.37 8.11
N PRO A 37 3.42 16.45 9.44
CA PRO A 37 3.75 15.35 10.33
C PRO A 37 2.93 14.09 10.02
N GLY A 38 3.60 12.95 9.92
CA GLY A 38 2.97 11.64 9.63
C GLY A 38 2.81 11.30 8.17
N PHE A 39 3.33 12.13 7.29
CA PHE A 39 3.44 11.86 5.85
C PHE A 39 4.90 11.53 5.48
N ARG A 40 5.11 10.89 4.33
CA ARG A 40 6.45 10.51 3.84
C ARG A 40 6.69 11.07 2.45
N ASP A 41 7.92 11.52 2.21
CA ASP A 41 8.46 11.68 0.86
C ASP A 41 9.23 10.43 0.48
N PHE A 42 9.22 10.09 -0.80
CA PHE A 42 9.97 8.96 -1.34
C PHE A 42 10.96 9.48 -2.39
N PHE A 43 12.24 9.29 -2.10
CA PHE A 43 13.33 9.79 -2.94
C PHE A 43 13.90 8.68 -3.83
N PRO A 44 14.40 9.03 -5.04
CA PRO A 44 15.20 8.10 -5.83
C PRO A 44 16.53 7.80 -5.13
N ASP A 45 17.10 6.62 -5.42
CA ASP A 45 18.45 6.30 -4.96
C ASP A 45 19.53 7.11 -5.72
N PRO A 46 20.63 7.50 -5.05
CA PRO A 46 20.89 7.36 -3.62
C PRO A 46 20.09 8.36 -2.78
N VAL A 47 19.50 7.89 -1.69
CA VAL A 47 18.75 8.79 -0.78
C VAL A 47 19.72 9.68 0.03
N PRO A 48 19.34 10.96 0.26
CA PRO A 48 20.20 11.91 1.00
C PRO A 48 20.42 11.52 2.47
N ASN A 49 19.46 10.82 3.06
CA ASN A 49 19.46 10.38 4.45
C ASN A 49 18.78 9.01 4.56
N PRO A 50 19.37 8.02 5.27
CA PRO A 50 18.78 6.69 5.48
C PRO A 50 17.37 6.70 6.09
N ASP A 51 17.02 7.74 6.85
CA ASP A 51 15.70 7.87 7.48
C ASP A 51 14.59 8.30 6.52
N LEU A 52 14.94 8.67 5.29
CA LEU A 52 13.98 9.06 4.26
C LEU A 52 13.42 7.84 3.54
N GLY A 53 12.21 7.98 3.04
CA GLY A 53 11.57 6.94 2.23
C GLY A 53 12.32 6.72 0.91
N ARG A 54 12.57 5.46 0.57
CA ARG A 54 13.21 5.06 -0.69
C ARG A 54 12.16 4.66 -1.70
N MET A 55 12.18 5.28 -2.86
CA MET A 55 11.23 4.95 -3.93
C MET A 55 11.40 3.52 -4.42
N ALA A 56 12.62 3.00 -4.50
CA ALA A 56 12.90 1.64 -4.90
C ALA A 56 12.30 0.60 -3.92
N GLU A 57 12.36 0.83 -2.60
CA GLU A 57 11.74 -0.05 -1.62
C GLU A 57 10.21 -0.08 -1.75
N ARG A 58 9.59 1.10 -1.93
CA ARG A 58 8.15 1.20 -2.13
C ARG A 58 7.72 0.46 -3.42
N GLN A 59 8.46 0.67 -4.51
CA GLN A 59 8.16 0.03 -5.78
C GLN A 59 8.29 -1.50 -5.68
N TYR A 60 9.35 -1.99 -5.05
CA TYR A 60 9.54 -3.43 -4.81
C TYR A 60 8.37 -4.05 -4.06
N ILE A 61 7.87 -3.38 -3.01
CA ILE A 61 6.69 -3.84 -2.26
C ILE A 61 5.46 -3.90 -3.18
N PHE A 62 5.19 -2.83 -3.95
CA PHE A 62 4.01 -2.74 -4.80
C PHE A 62 4.02 -3.76 -5.94
N ASP A 63 5.18 -3.96 -6.57
CA ASP A 63 5.33 -4.90 -7.68
C ASP A 63 5.18 -6.35 -7.19
N THR A 64 5.75 -6.67 -6.02
CA THR A 64 5.57 -7.98 -5.39
C THR A 64 4.09 -8.23 -5.05
N TRP A 65 3.40 -7.27 -4.44
CA TRP A 65 1.97 -7.35 -4.16
C TRP A 65 1.14 -7.62 -5.41
N ARG A 66 1.35 -6.83 -6.47
CA ARG A 66 0.66 -6.99 -7.75
C ARG A 66 0.94 -8.33 -8.40
N GLN A 67 2.20 -8.74 -8.41
CA GLN A 67 2.62 -10.00 -9.01
C GLN A 67 1.93 -11.20 -8.33
N VAL A 68 1.91 -11.24 -6.99
CA VAL A 68 1.30 -12.34 -6.26
C VAL A 68 -0.22 -12.31 -6.39
N ALA A 69 -0.88 -11.16 -6.25
CA ALA A 69 -2.32 -11.05 -6.42
C ALA A 69 -2.78 -11.54 -7.81
N ARG A 70 -2.04 -11.19 -8.88
CA ARG A 70 -2.33 -11.66 -10.25
C ARG A 70 -2.16 -13.17 -10.39
N ARG A 71 -1.20 -13.81 -9.71
CA ARG A 71 -1.04 -15.28 -9.71
C ARG A 71 -2.26 -16.01 -9.12
N TYR A 72 -2.96 -15.36 -8.19
CA TYR A 72 -4.21 -15.85 -7.59
C TYR A 72 -5.46 -15.50 -8.40
N GLY A 73 -5.30 -14.88 -9.58
CA GLY A 73 -6.40 -14.49 -10.45
C GLY A 73 -7.13 -13.21 -10.02
N PHE A 74 -6.57 -12.43 -9.10
CA PHE A 74 -7.14 -11.14 -8.71
C PHE A 74 -6.91 -10.09 -9.79
N ARG A 75 -7.88 -9.20 -9.96
CA ARG A 75 -7.87 -8.08 -10.91
C ARG A 75 -7.75 -6.76 -10.15
N GLU A 76 -6.84 -5.90 -10.63
CA GLU A 76 -6.60 -4.61 -10.00
C GLU A 76 -7.75 -3.65 -10.27
N TYR A 77 -8.17 -2.91 -9.24
CA TYR A 77 -9.12 -1.82 -9.30
C TYR A 77 -8.63 -0.64 -8.47
N ASP A 78 -9.20 0.53 -8.65
CA ASP A 78 -9.02 1.68 -7.76
C ASP A 78 -10.33 2.49 -7.69
N GLY A 79 -10.44 3.32 -6.68
CA GLY A 79 -11.50 4.29 -6.49
C GLY A 79 -10.94 5.66 -6.11
N PRO A 80 -11.76 6.70 -6.04
CA PRO A 80 -11.29 8.03 -5.72
C PRO A 80 -10.69 8.09 -4.30
N PRO A 81 -9.63 8.88 -4.07
CA PRO A 81 -9.07 9.10 -2.74
C PRO A 81 -9.99 9.94 -1.84
N LEU A 82 -10.95 10.64 -2.43
CA LEU A 82 -11.93 11.50 -1.78
C LEU A 82 -13.33 10.94 -1.99
N GLU A 83 -14.07 10.71 -0.92
CA GLU A 83 -15.42 10.15 -0.92
C GLU A 83 -16.36 11.02 -0.07
N SER A 84 -17.67 10.79 -0.17
CA SER A 84 -18.63 11.36 0.76
C SER A 84 -18.34 10.89 2.19
N LEU A 85 -18.35 11.80 3.16
CA LEU A 85 -18.21 11.48 4.58
C LEU A 85 -19.28 10.47 5.05
N GLU A 86 -20.46 10.53 4.48
CA GLU A 86 -21.59 9.63 4.77
C GLU A 86 -21.23 8.16 4.52
N LEU A 87 -20.41 7.86 3.49
CA LEU A 87 -19.97 6.49 3.19
C LEU A 87 -19.25 5.84 4.37
N TYR A 88 -18.41 6.61 5.08
CA TYR A 88 -17.66 6.11 6.23
C TYR A 88 -18.50 6.08 7.51
N LYS A 89 -19.40 7.06 7.69
CA LYS A 89 -20.35 7.06 8.81
C LYS A 89 -21.31 5.88 8.74
N ALA A 90 -21.80 5.53 7.55
CA ALA A 90 -22.69 4.39 7.35
C ALA A 90 -22.12 3.06 7.82
N LYS A 91 -20.77 2.89 7.75
CA LYS A 91 -20.06 1.68 8.20
C LYS A 91 -19.72 1.70 9.69
N SER A 92 -19.20 2.83 10.19
CA SER A 92 -18.46 2.89 11.47
C SER A 92 -19.11 3.82 12.50
N GLY A 93 -20.27 4.42 12.17
CA GLY A 93 -20.92 5.42 13.02
C GLY A 93 -20.17 6.77 13.04
N ASP A 94 -20.67 7.70 13.85
CA ASP A 94 -20.13 9.05 13.93
C ASP A 94 -18.73 9.13 14.58
N GLU A 95 -18.35 8.15 15.39
CA GLU A 95 -17.06 8.12 16.09
C GLU A 95 -15.85 8.12 15.10
N ILE A 96 -16.02 7.58 13.89
CA ILE A 96 -14.97 7.54 12.88
C ILE A 96 -14.51 8.93 12.45
N VAL A 97 -15.38 9.94 12.54
CA VAL A 97 -15.11 11.32 12.06
C VAL A 97 -13.87 11.91 12.72
N HIS A 98 -13.62 11.59 13.99
CA HIS A 98 -12.42 12.05 14.72
C HIS A 98 -11.09 11.49 14.17
N GLN A 99 -11.17 10.42 13.37
CA GLN A 99 -10.01 9.76 12.76
C GLN A 99 -9.86 10.07 11.27
N LEU A 100 -10.71 10.96 10.71
CA LEU A 100 -10.70 11.28 9.29
C LEU A 100 -10.09 12.65 9.01
N TYR A 101 -9.45 12.74 7.84
CA TYR A 101 -9.26 14.03 7.16
C TYR A 101 -10.54 14.35 6.40
N HIS A 102 -11.37 15.24 6.91
CA HIS A 102 -12.65 15.63 6.31
C HIS A 102 -12.79 17.14 6.24
N PHE A 103 -13.59 17.60 5.29
CA PHE A 103 -13.86 19.01 5.07
C PHE A 103 -15.11 19.18 4.18
N THR A 104 -15.65 20.42 4.16
CA THR A 104 -16.72 20.78 3.22
C THR A 104 -16.07 21.31 1.93
N ASP A 105 -16.41 20.73 0.79
CA ASP A 105 -15.90 21.15 -0.50
C ASP A 105 -16.59 22.44 -1.01
N LYS A 106 -16.09 23.00 -2.12
CA LYS A 106 -16.67 24.20 -2.73
C LYS A 106 -18.12 24.01 -3.21
N GLY A 107 -18.58 22.79 -3.39
CA GLY A 107 -19.96 22.43 -3.71
C GLY A 107 -20.84 22.21 -2.49
N ASN A 108 -20.35 22.58 -1.29
CA ASN A 108 -21.02 22.43 -0.01
C ASN A 108 -21.35 20.97 0.35
N ARG A 109 -20.46 20.02 -0.06
CA ARG A 109 -20.57 18.60 0.26
C ARG A 109 -19.56 18.23 1.34
N GLU A 110 -20.01 17.48 2.34
CA GLU A 110 -19.15 16.87 3.35
C GLU A 110 -18.36 15.71 2.72
N VAL A 111 -17.04 15.82 2.67
CA VAL A 111 -16.16 14.85 2.05
C VAL A 111 -15.04 14.45 2.99
N ALA A 112 -14.49 13.25 2.80
CA ALA A 112 -13.35 12.75 3.57
C ALA A 112 -12.35 12.04 2.68
N MET A 113 -11.07 12.15 3.03
CA MET A 113 -10.04 11.30 2.46
C MET A 113 -10.20 9.88 2.97
N ARG A 114 -10.09 8.89 2.08
CA ARG A 114 -10.31 7.48 2.40
C ARG A 114 -9.35 6.97 3.50
N PRO A 115 -9.87 6.50 4.66
CA PRO A 115 -9.07 5.89 5.71
C PRO A 115 -8.81 4.41 5.45
N GLU A 116 -9.61 3.79 4.59
CA GLU A 116 -9.61 2.39 4.18
C GLU A 116 -10.31 2.24 2.83
N MET A 117 -10.12 1.09 2.17
CA MET A 117 -10.65 0.88 0.81
C MET A 117 -12.00 0.14 0.79
N THR A 118 -12.31 -0.66 1.80
CA THR A 118 -13.47 -1.55 1.82
C THR A 118 -14.81 -0.83 1.61
N PRO A 119 -15.11 0.35 2.20
CA PRO A 119 -16.36 1.07 1.92
C PRO A 119 -16.46 1.55 0.47
N THR A 120 -15.36 2.04 -0.12
CA THR A 120 -15.31 2.41 -1.53
C THR A 120 -15.57 1.21 -2.42
N LEU A 121 -14.96 0.05 -2.14
CA LEU A 121 -15.22 -1.20 -2.85
C LEU A 121 -16.70 -1.60 -2.76
N ALA A 122 -17.25 -1.60 -1.57
CA ALA A 122 -18.66 -1.96 -1.36
C ALA A 122 -19.62 -1.05 -2.14
N ARG A 123 -19.34 0.26 -2.21
CA ARG A 123 -20.09 1.22 -3.04
C ARG A 123 -19.97 0.89 -4.54
N MET A 124 -18.76 0.63 -5.03
CA MET A 124 -18.52 0.28 -6.44
C MET A 124 -19.23 -1.03 -6.83
N VAL A 125 -19.12 -2.04 -5.98
CA VAL A 125 -19.77 -3.34 -6.18
C VAL A 125 -21.28 -3.22 -6.15
N SER A 126 -21.85 -2.49 -5.20
CA SER A 126 -23.30 -2.31 -5.09
C SER A 126 -23.92 -1.72 -6.37
N CYS A 127 -23.20 -0.84 -7.05
CA CYS A 127 -23.66 -0.20 -8.29
C CYS A 127 -23.49 -1.08 -9.54
N HIS A 128 -22.43 -1.91 -9.61
CA HIS A 128 -22.00 -2.52 -10.88
C HIS A 128 -21.83 -4.04 -10.84
N GLN A 129 -22.10 -4.73 -9.72
CA GLN A 129 -21.83 -6.15 -9.51
C GLN A 129 -22.47 -7.07 -10.57
N ARG A 130 -23.59 -6.67 -11.20
CA ARG A 130 -24.30 -7.46 -12.23
C ARG A 130 -23.46 -7.64 -13.50
N ASN A 131 -22.49 -6.75 -13.75
CA ASN A 131 -21.63 -6.79 -14.93
C ASN A 131 -20.45 -7.77 -14.78
N TYR A 132 -20.30 -8.38 -13.60
CA TYR A 132 -19.16 -9.24 -13.29
C TYR A 132 -19.60 -10.64 -12.86
N LYS A 133 -18.88 -11.65 -13.36
CA LYS A 133 -19.06 -13.04 -12.93
C LYS A 133 -18.60 -13.20 -11.48
N LYS A 134 -19.31 -14.00 -10.69
CA LYS A 134 -18.94 -14.35 -9.30
C LYS A 134 -18.16 -15.67 -9.28
N PRO A 135 -17.28 -15.86 -8.30
CA PRO A 135 -16.80 -14.84 -7.37
C PRO A 135 -15.95 -13.78 -8.07
N MET A 136 -16.06 -12.52 -7.63
CA MET A 136 -15.17 -11.45 -8.05
C MET A 136 -13.96 -11.45 -7.12
N LYS A 137 -12.76 -11.61 -7.70
CA LYS A 137 -11.47 -11.49 -7.00
C LYS A 137 -10.81 -10.18 -7.41
N TRP A 138 -10.87 -9.18 -6.54
CA TRP A 138 -10.35 -7.85 -6.85
C TRP A 138 -9.30 -7.43 -5.83
N PHE A 139 -8.28 -6.68 -6.27
CA PHE A 139 -7.29 -6.08 -5.38
C PHE A 139 -6.99 -4.64 -5.75
N SER A 140 -6.49 -3.88 -4.79
CA SER A 140 -6.10 -2.47 -4.96
C SER A 140 -4.90 -2.16 -4.07
N VAL A 141 -4.07 -1.18 -4.46
CA VAL A 141 -2.92 -0.69 -3.68
C VAL A 141 -3.09 0.82 -3.44
N PRO A 142 -4.14 1.24 -2.72
CA PRO A 142 -4.43 2.65 -2.48
C PRO A 142 -3.50 3.28 -1.44
N GLN A 143 -3.31 4.58 -1.55
CA GLN A 143 -2.89 5.42 -0.44
C GLN A 143 -4.09 5.73 0.46
N LEU A 144 -3.94 5.54 1.76
CA LEU A 144 -4.96 5.70 2.79
C LEU A 144 -4.52 6.75 3.81
N PHE A 145 -5.49 7.43 4.43
CA PHE A 145 -5.26 8.59 5.28
C PHE A 145 -6.02 8.47 6.61
N ARG A 146 -5.31 8.59 7.74
CA ARG A 146 -5.92 8.53 9.07
C ARG A 146 -5.39 9.63 9.97
N TYR A 147 -6.26 10.47 10.50
CA TYR A 147 -5.88 11.52 11.44
C TYR A 147 -5.71 10.92 12.85
N GLU A 148 -4.66 10.13 13.01
CA GLU A 148 -4.35 9.47 14.27
C GLU A 148 -3.04 9.98 14.88
N ARG A 149 -2.84 9.72 16.19
CA ARG A 149 -1.57 9.99 16.85
C ARG A 149 -0.48 9.08 16.26
N GLN A 150 0.63 9.68 15.85
CA GLN A 150 1.77 8.94 15.33
C GLN A 150 2.36 8.00 16.38
N GLN A 151 2.71 6.79 15.94
CA GLN A 151 3.38 5.78 16.74
C GLN A 151 4.25 4.94 15.80
N LYS A 152 5.22 4.17 16.36
CA LYS A 152 6.01 3.22 15.57
C LYS A 152 5.10 2.28 14.77
N GLY A 153 5.30 2.18 13.47
CA GLY A 153 4.45 1.39 12.57
C GLY A 153 3.06 2.00 12.27
N ARG A 154 2.77 3.26 12.67
CA ARG A 154 1.49 3.93 12.41
C ARG A 154 1.69 5.39 12.03
N LEU A 155 1.48 5.69 10.77
CA LEU A 155 1.57 7.02 10.18
C LEU A 155 0.18 7.57 9.86
N ARG A 156 0.09 8.84 9.49
CA ARG A 156 -1.15 9.47 9.04
C ARG A 156 -1.49 9.17 7.58
N GLU A 157 -0.52 8.69 6.83
CA GLU A 157 -0.70 8.11 5.51
C GLU A 157 0.02 6.77 5.43
N HIS A 158 -0.52 5.83 4.65
CA HIS A 158 0.12 4.56 4.35
C HIS A 158 -0.45 4.01 3.04
N PHE A 159 0.31 3.14 2.40
CA PHE A 159 -0.20 2.32 1.30
C PHE A 159 -0.62 0.95 1.85
N GLN A 160 -1.59 0.35 1.21
CA GLN A 160 -2.11 -0.93 1.67
C GLN A 160 -2.50 -1.81 0.49
N LEU A 161 -2.02 -3.06 0.44
CA LEU A 161 -2.64 -4.06 -0.41
C LEU A 161 -3.99 -4.42 0.20
N ASN A 162 -5.06 -4.18 -0.53
CA ASN A 162 -6.39 -4.69 -0.23
C ASN A 162 -6.74 -5.74 -1.28
N ALA A 163 -7.16 -6.92 -0.85
CA ALA A 163 -7.61 -7.96 -1.75
C ALA A 163 -8.89 -8.60 -1.20
N ASP A 164 -9.90 -8.71 -2.06
CA ASP A 164 -11.24 -9.09 -1.67
C ASP A 164 -11.82 -10.15 -2.62
N ILE A 165 -12.56 -11.11 -2.06
CA ILE A 165 -13.37 -12.10 -2.77
C ILE A 165 -14.84 -11.81 -2.46
N ILE A 166 -15.64 -11.59 -3.50
CA ILE A 166 -17.01 -11.13 -3.36
C ILE A 166 -17.95 -12.08 -4.10
N GLY A 167 -19.02 -12.47 -3.41
CA GLY A 167 -20.05 -13.37 -3.96
C GLY A 167 -19.75 -14.85 -3.78
N ASP A 168 -18.94 -15.22 -2.76
CA ASP A 168 -18.69 -16.60 -2.37
C ASP A 168 -18.81 -16.77 -0.84
N ALA A 169 -19.76 -17.62 -0.41
CA ALA A 169 -19.98 -17.94 1.00
C ALA A 169 -19.16 -19.15 1.48
N ASN A 170 -18.52 -19.89 0.58
CA ASN A 170 -17.80 -21.12 0.92
C ASN A 170 -16.50 -20.81 1.67
N LYS A 171 -16.19 -21.58 2.70
CA LYS A 171 -14.96 -21.42 3.51
C LYS A 171 -13.66 -21.74 2.76
N VAL A 172 -13.75 -22.37 1.61
CA VAL A 172 -12.61 -22.51 0.69
C VAL A 172 -12.12 -21.15 0.20
N ALA A 173 -13.02 -20.15 0.05
CA ALA A 173 -12.65 -18.79 -0.31
C ALA A 173 -11.84 -18.11 0.81
N ASP A 174 -12.16 -18.37 2.09
CA ASP A 174 -11.36 -17.90 3.22
C ASP A 174 -9.95 -18.49 3.19
N ALA A 175 -9.82 -19.79 2.93
CA ALA A 175 -8.52 -20.45 2.80
C ALA A 175 -7.71 -19.91 1.61
N GLU A 176 -8.36 -19.62 0.48
CA GLU A 176 -7.73 -19.02 -0.70
C GLU A 176 -7.17 -17.62 -0.39
N LEU A 177 -7.95 -16.79 0.33
CA LEU A 177 -7.53 -15.45 0.72
C LEU A 177 -6.36 -15.49 1.71
N ILE A 178 -6.40 -16.39 2.70
CA ILE A 178 -5.32 -16.58 3.67
C ILE A 178 -4.05 -17.09 2.98
N ALA A 179 -4.19 -18.02 2.02
CA ALA A 179 -3.07 -18.50 1.21
C ALA A 179 -2.42 -17.37 0.41
N LEU A 180 -3.21 -16.44 -0.14
CA LEU A 180 -2.68 -15.24 -0.80
C LEU A 180 -1.83 -14.39 0.16
N VAL A 181 -2.29 -14.16 1.40
CA VAL A 181 -1.50 -13.41 2.41
C VAL A 181 -0.18 -14.11 2.69
N ILE A 182 -0.20 -15.44 2.89
CA ILE A 182 1.00 -16.23 3.13
C ILE A 182 1.95 -16.12 1.95
N ASP A 183 1.48 -16.29 0.71
CA ASP A 183 2.32 -16.27 -0.47
C ASP A 183 2.86 -14.88 -0.81
N VAL A 184 2.15 -13.81 -0.45
CA VAL A 184 2.69 -12.45 -0.52
C VAL A 184 3.92 -12.33 0.41
N LEU A 185 3.81 -12.78 1.65
CA LEU A 185 4.94 -12.72 2.60
C LEU A 185 6.09 -13.64 2.18
N ARG A 186 5.78 -14.83 1.65
CA ARG A 186 6.79 -15.75 1.08
C ARG A 186 7.52 -15.18 -0.13
N ALA A 187 6.83 -14.42 -0.98
CA ALA A 187 7.44 -13.77 -2.13
C ALA A 187 8.49 -12.71 -1.76
N PHE A 188 8.43 -12.17 -0.54
CA PHE A 188 9.50 -11.34 0.03
C PHE A 188 10.66 -12.15 0.65
N GLY A 189 10.62 -13.48 0.58
CA GLY A 189 11.67 -14.35 1.14
C GLY A 189 11.44 -14.76 2.60
N MET A 190 10.25 -14.52 3.16
CA MET A 190 9.92 -14.91 4.54
C MET A 190 9.41 -16.35 4.62
N GLY A 191 9.87 -17.10 5.63
CA GLY A 191 9.46 -18.47 5.93
C GLY A 191 8.45 -18.57 7.08
N HIS A 192 8.04 -19.82 7.39
CA HIS A 192 7.15 -20.09 8.50
C HIS A 192 7.76 -19.75 9.88
N GLU A 193 9.07 -19.65 9.98
CA GLU A 193 9.77 -19.19 11.18
C GLU A 193 9.68 -17.66 11.40
N ASP A 194 9.34 -16.90 10.35
CA ASP A 194 9.33 -15.46 10.39
C ASP A 194 7.99 -14.88 10.82
N PHE A 195 6.89 -15.51 10.38
CA PHE A 195 5.54 -15.00 10.64
C PHE A 195 4.53 -16.12 10.88
N VAL A 196 3.38 -15.74 11.43
CA VAL A 196 2.23 -16.62 11.66
C VAL A 196 0.93 -15.89 11.38
N ILE A 197 -0.01 -16.60 10.77
CA ILE A 197 -1.41 -16.14 10.64
C ILE A 197 -2.19 -16.69 11.84
N ARG A 198 -2.71 -15.80 12.68
CA ARG A 198 -3.60 -16.13 13.78
C ARG A 198 -5.03 -16.14 13.28
N LEU A 199 -5.73 -17.26 13.40
CA LEU A 199 -7.11 -17.45 12.94
C LEU A 199 -8.07 -17.45 14.12
N SER A 200 -9.18 -16.74 13.97
CA SER A 200 -10.25 -16.66 14.96
C SER A 200 -11.63 -16.73 14.28
N SER A 201 -12.68 -16.88 15.07
CA SER A 201 -14.06 -16.95 14.60
C SER A 201 -14.95 -16.04 15.44
N ARG A 202 -15.64 -15.12 14.78
CA ARG A 202 -16.67 -14.28 15.41
C ARG A 202 -17.86 -15.11 15.86
N ASP A 203 -18.22 -16.15 15.11
CA ASP A 203 -19.34 -17.02 15.45
C ASP A 203 -19.04 -17.83 16.71
N ALA A 204 -17.79 -18.29 16.90
CA ALA A 204 -17.37 -18.97 18.12
C ALA A 204 -17.47 -18.03 19.33
N TRP A 205 -17.04 -16.77 19.19
CA TRP A 205 -17.18 -15.78 20.23
C TRP A 205 -18.64 -15.40 20.51
N GLN A 206 -19.46 -15.30 19.47
CA GLN A 206 -20.90 -15.05 19.66
C GLN A 206 -21.56 -16.19 20.44
N SER A 207 -21.31 -17.45 20.06
CA SER A 207 -21.80 -18.63 20.78
C SER A 207 -21.30 -18.68 22.23
N PHE A 208 -20.03 -18.31 22.45
CA PHE A 208 -19.46 -18.21 23.79
C PHE A 208 -20.21 -17.18 24.65
N PHE A 209 -20.48 -15.99 24.09
CA PHE A 209 -21.17 -14.90 24.76
C PHE A 209 -22.62 -15.27 25.07
N GLU A 210 -23.38 -15.74 24.06
CA GLU A 210 -24.80 -16.10 24.19
C GLU A 210 -25.06 -17.22 25.21
N ALA A 211 -24.09 -18.14 25.37
CA ALA A 211 -24.19 -19.18 26.40
C ALA A 211 -24.02 -18.67 27.84
N ARG A 212 -23.63 -17.39 28.03
CA ARG A 212 -23.28 -16.80 29.35
C ARG A 212 -23.98 -15.49 29.66
N CYS A 213 -24.52 -14.83 28.68
CA CYS A 213 -25.17 -13.54 28.84
C CYS A 213 -26.42 -13.46 27.99
N ASP A 214 -27.57 -13.30 28.62
CA ASP A 214 -28.90 -13.18 27.99
C ASP A 214 -29.19 -11.74 27.51
N GLU A 215 -28.23 -10.79 27.62
CA GLU A 215 -28.39 -9.39 27.29
C GLU A 215 -27.59 -9.07 26.00
N PRO A 216 -28.19 -9.18 24.76
CA PRO A 216 -27.51 -9.02 23.50
C PRO A 216 -26.83 -7.66 23.33
N GLU A 217 -27.37 -6.60 23.97
CA GLU A 217 -26.81 -5.25 23.92
C GLU A 217 -25.42 -5.14 24.56
N LYS A 218 -25.05 -6.06 25.44
CA LYS A 218 -23.72 -6.12 26.07
C LYS A 218 -22.66 -6.74 25.15
N SER A 219 -23.05 -7.38 24.05
CA SER A 219 -22.11 -8.08 23.15
C SER A 219 -21.01 -7.16 22.60
N TYR A 220 -21.36 -5.93 22.22
CA TYR A 220 -20.37 -4.97 21.74
C TYR A 220 -19.33 -4.62 22.80
N SER A 221 -19.77 -4.37 24.05
CA SER A 221 -18.87 -4.11 25.17
C SER A 221 -17.99 -5.31 25.49
N PHE A 222 -18.54 -6.52 25.43
CA PHE A 222 -17.79 -7.77 25.58
C PHE A 222 -16.65 -7.85 24.56
N TYR A 223 -16.92 -7.64 23.28
CA TYR A 223 -15.89 -7.68 22.25
C TYR A 223 -14.83 -6.60 22.42
N GLN A 224 -15.21 -5.40 22.87
CA GLN A 224 -14.24 -4.34 23.19
C GLN A 224 -13.28 -4.72 24.32
N ILE A 225 -13.76 -5.48 25.33
CA ILE A 225 -12.93 -5.96 26.42
C ILE A 225 -11.98 -7.04 25.91
N VAL A 226 -12.48 -8.02 25.16
CA VAL A 226 -11.64 -9.10 24.63
C VAL A 226 -10.56 -8.57 23.65
N ASP A 227 -10.85 -7.57 22.83
CA ASP A 227 -9.84 -6.91 21.95
C ASP A 227 -8.68 -6.26 22.75
N LYS A 228 -8.90 -5.93 24.00
CA LYS A 228 -7.91 -5.28 24.86
C LYS A 228 -7.20 -6.22 25.85
N LEU A 229 -7.61 -7.49 25.92
CA LEU A 229 -7.08 -8.44 26.89
C LEU A 229 -5.55 -8.55 26.90
N GLU A 230 -4.91 -8.54 25.71
CA GLU A 230 -3.43 -8.59 25.61
C GLU A 230 -2.74 -7.26 26.00
N ARG A 231 -3.50 -6.18 26.20
CA ARG A 231 -2.98 -4.82 26.46
C ARG A 231 -3.32 -4.27 27.83
N GLU A 232 -4.31 -4.86 28.51
CA GLU A 232 -4.75 -4.48 29.84
C GLU A 232 -4.27 -5.52 30.87
N THR A 233 -4.23 -5.13 32.14
CA THR A 233 -3.90 -6.11 33.20
C THR A 233 -5.07 -7.07 33.43
N PRO A 234 -4.80 -8.30 33.92
CA PRO A 234 -5.85 -9.27 34.21
C PRO A 234 -6.95 -8.74 35.16
N GLU A 235 -6.56 -7.93 36.14
CA GLU A 235 -7.48 -7.37 37.15
C GLU A 235 -8.49 -6.40 36.48
N ILE A 236 -8.02 -5.51 35.63
CA ILE A 236 -8.87 -4.55 34.89
C ILE A 236 -9.84 -5.29 33.98
N SER A 237 -9.33 -6.30 33.25
CA SER A 237 -10.16 -7.09 32.35
C SER A 237 -11.20 -7.92 33.10
N ALA A 238 -10.81 -8.50 34.24
CA ALA A 238 -11.72 -9.26 35.10
C ALA A 238 -12.85 -8.38 35.68
N GLU A 239 -12.53 -7.17 36.14
CA GLU A 239 -13.52 -6.20 36.61
C GLU A 239 -14.54 -5.86 35.53
N LYS A 240 -14.05 -5.51 34.32
CA LYS A 240 -14.90 -5.15 33.19
C LYS A 240 -15.80 -6.31 32.75
N LEU A 241 -15.26 -7.54 32.67
CA LEU A 241 -16.02 -8.74 32.33
C LEU A 241 -17.06 -9.06 33.41
N GLY A 242 -16.71 -8.88 34.70
CA GLY A 242 -17.63 -9.03 35.80
C GLY A 242 -18.86 -8.14 35.72
N HIS A 243 -18.75 -6.90 35.22
CA HIS A 243 -19.89 -6.02 34.97
C HIS A 243 -20.85 -6.54 33.88
N ILE A 244 -20.36 -7.43 33.02
CA ILE A 244 -21.16 -8.09 31.98
C ILE A 244 -21.71 -9.44 32.45
N GLY A 245 -21.22 -9.94 33.60
CA GLY A 245 -21.59 -11.24 34.17
C GLY A 245 -20.77 -12.41 33.61
N ILE A 246 -19.63 -12.14 32.96
CA ILE A 246 -18.76 -13.17 32.35
C ILE A 246 -17.46 -13.28 33.15
N SER A 247 -17.01 -14.49 33.43
CA SER A 247 -15.75 -14.74 34.14
C SER A 247 -14.52 -14.53 33.23
N TYR A 248 -13.50 -13.85 33.76
CA TYR A 248 -12.19 -13.73 33.10
C TYR A 248 -11.53 -15.10 32.87
N ASP A 249 -11.64 -16.02 33.84
CA ASP A 249 -11.07 -17.36 33.72
C ASP A 249 -11.75 -18.18 32.63
N GLU A 250 -13.05 -18.03 32.42
CA GLU A 250 -13.74 -18.70 31.31
C GLU A 250 -13.30 -18.14 29.94
N VAL A 251 -13.12 -16.84 29.81
CA VAL A 251 -12.63 -16.20 28.60
C VAL A 251 -11.21 -16.66 28.30
N THR A 252 -10.33 -16.66 29.28
CA THR A 252 -8.94 -17.11 29.10
C THR A 252 -8.84 -18.60 28.81
N ALA A 253 -9.65 -19.43 29.47
CA ALA A 253 -9.74 -20.86 29.17
C ALA A 253 -10.23 -21.13 27.74
N PHE A 254 -11.21 -20.37 27.25
CA PHE A 254 -11.68 -20.46 25.86
C PHE A 254 -10.57 -20.12 24.85
N ILE A 255 -9.82 -19.04 25.11
CA ILE A 255 -8.67 -18.66 24.27
C ILE A 255 -7.58 -19.74 24.30
N GLN A 256 -7.23 -20.26 25.49
CA GLN A 256 -6.19 -21.29 25.66
C GLN A 256 -6.55 -22.62 25.02
N LYS A 257 -7.82 -23.02 25.09
CA LYS A 257 -8.31 -24.28 24.50
C LYS A 257 -8.17 -24.26 23.00
N ALA A 258 -8.38 -23.11 22.36
CA ALA A 258 -8.17 -22.88 20.93
C ALA A 258 -8.79 -23.98 20.04
N GLU A 259 -9.97 -24.51 20.40
CA GLU A 259 -10.65 -25.54 19.61
C GLU A 259 -11.19 -24.94 18.31
N PRO A 260 -10.84 -25.49 17.14
CA PRO A 260 -11.34 -24.98 15.87
C PRO A 260 -12.83 -25.30 15.72
N THR A 261 -13.60 -24.32 15.26
CA THR A 261 -14.96 -24.55 14.73
C THR A 261 -14.90 -25.38 13.46
N GLU A 262 -16.04 -25.90 13.02
CA GLU A 262 -16.13 -26.63 11.73
C GLU A 262 -15.58 -25.80 10.57
N ASP A 263 -15.93 -24.51 10.48
CA ASP A 263 -15.40 -23.57 9.48
C ASP A 263 -13.88 -23.47 9.52
N LEU A 264 -13.31 -23.32 10.71
CA LEU A 264 -11.86 -23.24 10.87
C LEU A 264 -11.17 -24.56 10.55
N GLN A 265 -11.82 -25.71 10.82
CA GLN A 265 -11.30 -27.02 10.42
C GLN A 265 -11.20 -27.14 8.90
N ILE A 266 -12.24 -26.72 8.15
CA ILE A 266 -12.23 -26.68 6.69
C ILE A 266 -11.07 -25.83 6.18
N ILE A 267 -10.90 -24.61 6.71
CA ILE A 267 -9.82 -23.70 6.31
C ILE A 267 -8.44 -24.32 6.59
N LEU A 268 -8.23 -24.88 7.78
CA LEU A 268 -6.96 -25.53 8.14
C LEU A 268 -6.66 -26.72 7.22
N GLN A 269 -7.66 -27.53 6.89
CA GLN A 269 -7.51 -28.66 5.95
C GLN A 269 -7.08 -28.17 4.56
N GLN A 270 -7.72 -27.11 4.04
CA GLN A 270 -7.39 -26.50 2.76
C GLN A 270 -5.97 -25.92 2.74
N LEU A 271 -5.53 -25.27 3.82
CA LEU A 271 -4.18 -24.73 3.93
C LEU A 271 -3.12 -25.83 4.07
N ARG A 272 -3.39 -26.90 4.83
CA ARG A 272 -2.52 -28.07 4.92
C ARG A 272 -2.35 -28.76 3.56
N ALA A 273 -3.44 -28.93 2.80
CA ALA A 273 -3.38 -29.51 1.46
C ALA A 273 -2.53 -28.68 0.48
N ARG A 274 -2.36 -27.37 0.73
CA ARG A 274 -1.46 -26.48 -0.01
C ARG A 274 -0.01 -26.47 0.52
N GLY A 275 0.30 -27.23 1.57
CA GLY A 275 1.60 -27.17 2.26
C GLY A 275 1.81 -25.90 3.08
N LEU A 276 0.73 -25.20 3.45
CA LEU A 276 0.76 -23.93 4.18
C LEU A 276 0.34 -24.05 5.66
N GLY A 277 0.20 -25.29 6.17
CA GLY A 277 -0.27 -25.56 7.53
C GLY A 277 0.60 -24.93 8.63
N ASP A 278 1.92 -24.89 8.44
CA ASP A 278 2.87 -24.38 9.45
C ASP A 278 2.83 -22.85 9.62
N TYR A 279 2.18 -22.17 8.68
CA TYR A 279 2.02 -20.70 8.72
C TYR A 279 0.82 -20.24 9.54
N VAL A 280 -0.05 -21.15 10.02
CA VAL A 280 -1.33 -20.79 10.65
C VAL A 280 -1.47 -21.42 12.03
N LYS A 281 -2.15 -20.72 12.93
CA LYS A 281 -2.61 -21.24 14.23
C LYS A 281 -3.98 -20.67 14.60
N ILE A 282 -4.76 -21.43 15.35
CA ILE A 282 -5.96 -20.89 16.00
C ILE A 282 -5.54 -20.00 17.16
N ASP A 283 -6.16 -18.83 17.23
CA ASP A 283 -5.89 -17.88 18.30
C ASP A 283 -7.11 -16.95 18.50
N TYR A 284 -7.95 -17.30 19.45
CA TYR A 284 -9.14 -16.52 19.78
C TYR A 284 -8.85 -15.18 20.47
N GLY A 285 -7.59 -14.89 20.83
CA GLY A 285 -7.17 -13.54 21.22
C GLY A 285 -7.29 -12.51 20.11
N VAL A 286 -7.43 -12.95 18.83
CA VAL A 286 -7.69 -12.07 17.70
C VAL A 286 -9.17 -11.80 17.55
N ILE A 287 -9.60 -10.57 17.91
CA ILE A 287 -10.96 -10.07 17.66
C ILE A 287 -10.84 -8.81 16.80
N ARG A 288 -10.93 -8.95 15.49
CA ARG A 288 -10.86 -7.81 14.59
C ARG A 288 -12.23 -7.25 14.22
N GLY A 289 -12.25 -5.95 13.89
CA GLY A 289 -13.36 -5.33 13.16
C GLY A 289 -14.69 -5.43 13.90
N LEU A 290 -14.75 -4.90 15.12
CA LEU A 290 -15.94 -4.94 15.97
C LEU A 290 -17.24 -4.55 15.28
N ALA A 291 -17.16 -3.71 14.24
CA ALA A 291 -18.32 -3.10 13.62
C ALA A 291 -18.89 -3.87 12.42
N TYR A 292 -18.12 -4.69 11.70
CA TYR A 292 -18.62 -5.26 10.45
C TYR A 292 -18.16 -6.68 10.07
N TYR A 293 -17.15 -7.26 10.74
CA TYR A 293 -16.74 -8.63 10.45
C TYR A 293 -17.78 -9.65 10.95
N THR A 294 -17.99 -10.67 10.12
CA THR A 294 -18.83 -11.84 10.36
C THR A 294 -17.98 -13.10 10.20
N GLY A 295 -18.23 -14.16 10.96
CA GLY A 295 -17.51 -15.42 10.78
C GLY A 295 -16.00 -15.36 11.02
N VAL A 296 -15.19 -15.83 10.08
CA VAL A 296 -13.73 -15.97 10.23
C VAL A 296 -13.01 -14.63 10.13
N VAL A 297 -12.07 -14.41 11.05
CA VAL A 297 -11.13 -13.27 11.05
C VAL A 297 -9.70 -13.78 11.24
N PHE A 298 -8.73 -13.04 10.74
CA PHE A 298 -7.33 -13.40 10.85
C PHE A 298 -6.39 -12.19 10.89
N GLU A 299 -5.21 -12.39 11.46
CA GLU A 299 -4.12 -11.42 11.47
C GLU A 299 -2.77 -12.12 11.24
N ALA A 300 -1.90 -11.46 10.47
CA ALA A 300 -0.52 -11.86 10.29
C ALA A 300 0.38 -11.10 11.27
N PHE A 301 1.17 -11.83 12.04
CA PHE A 301 2.16 -11.28 12.97
C PHE A 301 3.55 -11.86 12.71
N ASP A 302 4.59 -11.10 13.00
CA ASP A 302 5.92 -11.66 13.16
C ASP A 302 5.96 -12.59 14.38
N ARG A 303 6.70 -13.70 14.31
CA ARG A 303 6.75 -14.68 15.42
C ARG A 303 7.47 -14.16 16.65
N LYS A 304 8.33 -13.17 16.51
CA LYS A 304 9.07 -12.56 17.63
C LYS A 304 8.24 -11.54 18.41
N GLY A 305 7.07 -11.12 17.89
CA GLY A 305 6.21 -10.10 18.51
C GLY A 305 6.82 -8.70 18.56
N GLN A 306 7.75 -8.40 17.65
CA GLN A 306 8.47 -7.12 17.62
C GLN A 306 7.70 -6.03 16.87
N PHE A 307 6.83 -6.45 15.96
CA PHE A 307 6.06 -5.57 15.09
C PHE A 307 4.56 -5.67 15.41
N ARG A 308 3.83 -4.68 14.95
CA ARG A 308 2.36 -4.73 14.90
C ARG A 308 1.90 -5.74 13.85
N ALA A 309 0.59 -6.02 13.81
CA ALA A 309 0.02 -6.84 12.76
C ALA A 309 0.46 -6.33 11.37
N ILE A 310 1.02 -7.24 10.56
CA ILE A 310 1.50 -6.97 9.20
C ILE A 310 0.31 -6.86 8.25
N ALA A 311 -0.66 -7.75 8.42
CA ALA A 311 -1.88 -7.80 7.64
C ALA A 311 -3.04 -8.27 8.52
N GLY A 312 -4.24 -7.99 8.08
CA GLY A 312 -5.41 -8.53 8.74
C GLY A 312 -6.66 -8.41 7.91
N GLY A 313 -7.54 -9.37 8.09
CA GLY A 313 -8.73 -9.51 7.31
C GLY A 313 -9.78 -10.40 7.95
N GLY A 314 -10.83 -10.67 7.18
CA GLY A 314 -11.92 -11.53 7.58
C GLY A 314 -13.11 -11.40 6.65
N ARG A 315 -14.19 -12.06 7.04
CA ARG A 315 -15.46 -12.08 6.32
C ARG A 315 -16.33 -10.92 6.77
N TYR A 316 -17.00 -10.27 5.81
CA TYR A 316 -17.90 -9.12 6.05
C TYR A 316 -19.16 -9.18 5.19
N ASP A 317 -19.94 -10.23 5.36
CA ASP A 317 -21.05 -10.62 4.49
C ASP A 317 -22.18 -9.57 4.41
N HIS A 318 -22.32 -8.71 5.42
CA HIS A 318 -23.43 -7.74 5.49
C HIS A 318 -23.05 -6.33 5.01
N LEU A 319 -21.78 -6.05 4.75
CA LEU A 319 -21.33 -4.68 4.46
C LEU A 319 -21.87 -4.14 3.14
N ILE A 320 -21.87 -4.95 2.06
CA ILE A 320 -22.40 -4.52 0.76
C ILE A 320 -23.91 -4.27 0.85
N LYS A 321 -24.62 -5.12 1.59
CA LYS A 321 -26.05 -4.93 1.86
C LYS A 321 -26.32 -3.60 2.58
N LEU A 322 -25.56 -3.30 3.61
CA LEU A 322 -25.66 -2.06 4.36
C LEU A 322 -25.44 -0.83 3.46
N ILE A 323 -24.31 -0.79 2.73
CA ILE A 323 -23.93 0.36 1.88
C ILE A 323 -24.86 0.51 0.68
N SER A 324 -25.43 -0.58 0.19
CA SER A 324 -26.38 -0.54 -0.93
C SER A 324 -27.81 -0.13 -0.52
N GLY A 325 -28.07 0.14 0.76
CA GLY A 325 -29.43 0.36 1.26
C GLY A 325 -30.32 -0.87 1.07
N ASN A 326 -29.83 -2.05 1.39
CA ASN A 326 -30.46 -3.37 1.29
C ASN A 326 -30.79 -3.84 -0.15
N LYS A 327 -30.18 -3.22 -1.18
CA LYS A 327 -30.43 -3.57 -2.58
C LYS A 327 -29.58 -4.72 -3.11
N THR A 328 -28.40 -4.94 -2.51
CA THR A 328 -27.43 -5.95 -2.95
C THR A 328 -26.92 -6.72 -1.75
N ASP A 329 -27.16 -8.01 -1.72
CA ASP A 329 -26.69 -8.93 -0.66
C ASP A 329 -25.66 -9.88 -1.28
N LEU A 330 -24.38 -9.73 -0.93
CA LEU A 330 -23.28 -10.53 -1.44
C LEU A 330 -22.30 -10.85 -0.31
N PRO A 331 -22.10 -12.14 -0.01
CA PRO A 331 -21.07 -12.53 0.95
C PRO A 331 -19.71 -12.07 0.45
N SER A 332 -18.90 -11.56 1.37
CA SER A 332 -17.64 -10.93 1.03
C SER A 332 -16.59 -11.17 2.12
N LEU A 333 -15.35 -11.27 1.69
CA LEU A 333 -14.20 -11.38 2.57
C LEU A 333 -13.01 -10.67 1.95
N GLY A 334 -12.11 -10.15 2.79
CA GLY A 334 -10.96 -9.41 2.30
C GLY A 334 -9.92 -9.18 3.39
N PHE A 335 -8.75 -8.71 2.98
CA PHE A 335 -7.70 -8.29 3.90
C PHE A 335 -7.03 -6.99 3.46
N GLY A 336 -6.37 -6.33 4.42
CA GLY A 336 -5.46 -5.23 4.19
C GLY A 336 -4.07 -5.55 4.74
N MET A 337 -3.02 -5.31 3.93
CA MET A 337 -1.61 -5.42 4.32
C MET A 337 -0.95 -4.07 4.14
N GLY A 338 -0.54 -3.42 5.25
CA GLY A 338 0.08 -2.09 5.23
C GLY A 338 1.56 -2.14 4.84
N ASP A 339 2.02 -1.12 4.11
CA ASP A 339 3.41 -0.99 3.67
C ASP A 339 4.39 -0.67 4.82
N VAL A 340 3.95 0.07 5.85
CA VAL A 340 4.85 0.59 6.90
C VAL A 340 5.46 -0.53 7.73
N VAL A 341 4.61 -1.38 8.33
CA VAL A 341 5.07 -2.51 9.16
C VAL A 341 5.82 -3.53 8.32
N LEU A 342 5.33 -3.79 7.10
CA LEU A 342 6.00 -4.71 6.17
C LEU A 342 7.41 -4.20 5.80
N ALA A 343 7.55 -2.91 5.46
CA ALA A 343 8.86 -2.33 5.13
C ALA A 343 9.82 -2.38 6.31
N ASP A 344 9.36 -2.10 7.53
CA ASP A 344 10.19 -2.19 8.74
C ASP A 344 10.69 -3.63 8.96
N MET A 345 9.83 -4.63 8.77
CA MET A 345 10.20 -6.05 8.88
C MET A 345 11.18 -6.49 7.78
N LEU A 346 10.97 -6.03 6.53
CA LEU A 346 11.89 -6.32 5.43
C LEU A 346 13.28 -5.71 5.64
N ARG A 347 13.36 -4.49 6.20
CA ARG A 347 14.64 -3.87 6.56
C ARG A 347 15.34 -4.61 7.69
N ASP A 348 14.61 -4.96 8.76
CA ASP A 348 15.15 -5.72 9.89
C ASP A 348 15.77 -7.04 9.44
N LYS A 349 15.17 -7.70 8.46
CA LYS A 349 15.63 -8.98 7.90
C LYS A 349 16.61 -8.84 6.73
N GLY A 350 16.88 -7.63 6.24
CA GLY A 350 17.74 -7.41 5.07
C GLY A 350 17.20 -8.00 3.77
N LEU A 351 15.86 -8.03 3.61
CA LEU A 351 15.18 -8.67 2.47
C LEU A 351 14.87 -7.71 1.31
N PHE A 352 15.23 -6.45 1.43
CA PHE A 352 15.16 -5.57 0.25
C PHE A 352 16.27 -5.92 -0.74
N PRO A 353 15.96 -5.95 -2.04
CA PRO A 353 16.99 -6.11 -3.06
C PRO A 353 17.98 -4.95 -2.98
N LYS A 354 19.23 -5.22 -3.37
CA LYS A 354 20.19 -4.14 -3.58
C LYS A 354 19.62 -3.21 -4.65
N SER A 355 19.85 -1.91 -4.49
CA SER A 355 19.36 -0.91 -5.43
C SER A 355 19.75 -1.29 -6.87
N ASN A 356 18.78 -1.29 -7.76
CA ASN A 356 19.06 -1.43 -9.19
C ASN A 356 19.75 -0.16 -9.67
N PRO A 357 20.68 -0.27 -10.64
CA PRO A 357 21.28 0.90 -11.27
C PRO A 357 20.18 1.80 -11.84
N ALA A 358 20.36 3.11 -11.73
CA ALA A 358 19.44 4.08 -12.29
C ALA A 358 19.43 4.05 -13.82
N VAL A 359 20.56 3.65 -14.42
CA VAL A 359 20.77 3.55 -15.87
C VAL A 359 21.64 2.34 -16.22
N ASP A 360 21.43 1.78 -17.39
CA ASP A 360 22.27 0.69 -17.92
C ASP A 360 23.60 1.24 -18.44
N VAL A 361 23.54 2.38 -19.10
CA VAL A 361 24.65 3.02 -19.81
C VAL A 361 24.79 4.48 -19.40
N TYR A 362 26.02 4.89 -19.13
CA TYR A 362 26.39 6.31 -19.14
C TYR A 362 27.17 6.62 -20.42
N PHE A 363 26.55 7.37 -21.35
CA PHE A 363 27.19 7.77 -22.60
C PHE A 363 28.09 8.98 -22.36
N GLN A 364 29.39 8.82 -22.52
CA GLN A 364 30.38 9.86 -22.26
C GLN A 364 30.63 10.70 -23.53
N ILE A 365 30.59 12.01 -23.37
CA ILE A 365 30.99 12.98 -24.40
C ILE A 365 32.39 13.47 -24.05
N LEU A 366 33.41 12.79 -24.57
CA LEU A 366 34.80 13.14 -24.31
C LEU A 366 35.36 14.16 -25.32
N ASN A 367 34.77 14.22 -26.50
CA ASN A 367 35.04 15.23 -27.53
C ASN A 367 33.74 15.97 -27.85
N GLU A 368 33.70 17.27 -27.56
CA GLU A 368 32.51 18.11 -27.78
C GLU A 368 32.13 18.26 -29.26
N ASP A 369 33.07 18.11 -30.17
CA ASP A 369 32.80 18.13 -31.61
C ASP A 369 31.91 16.95 -32.05
N LEU A 370 31.98 15.83 -31.32
CA LEU A 370 31.17 14.64 -31.53
C LEU A 370 29.83 14.66 -30.78
N ARG A 371 29.54 15.69 -30.00
CA ARG A 371 28.32 15.79 -29.20
C ARG A 371 27.05 15.59 -30.06
N LEU A 372 26.94 16.33 -31.12
CA LEU A 372 25.76 16.26 -31.98
C LEU A 372 25.67 14.89 -32.71
N GLU A 373 26.83 14.36 -33.14
CA GLU A 373 26.92 13.04 -33.75
C GLU A 373 26.55 11.90 -32.76
N SER A 374 26.79 12.09 -31.47
CA SER A 374 26.46 11.10 -30.42
C SER A 374 24.97 10.96 -30.16
N ILE A 375 24.16 11.98 -30.41
CA ILE A 375 22.72 12.00 -30.11
C ILE A 375 21.95 10.85 -30.77
N PRO A 376 22.12 10.55 -32.08
CA PRO A 376 21.47 9.40 -32.71
C PRO A 376 21.81 8.06 -32.05
N TYR A 377 23.06 7.87 -31.60
CA TYR A 377 23.46 6.64 -30.87
C TYR A 377 22.78 6.50 -29.56
N ILE A 378 22.70 7.57 -28.78
CA ILE A 378 21.97 7.61 -27.49
C ILE A 378 20.48 7.30 -27.71
N GLN A 379 19.87 7.90 -28.76
CA GLN A 379 18.47 7.67 -29.04
C GLN A 379 18.24 6.22 -29.51
N THR A 380 19.09 5.68 -30.40
CA THR A 380 18.96 4.28 -30.82
C THR A 380 19.04 3.29 -29.67
N MET A 381 19.91 3.53 -28.66
CA MET A 381 19.95 2.71 -27.43
C MET A 381 18.62 2.78 -26.66
N ARG A 382 18.06 3.98 -26.51
CA ARG A 382 16.78 4.19 -25.84
C ARG A 382 15.62 3.51 -26.60
N ASP A 383 15.62 3.57 -27.92
CA ASP A 383 14.62 2.91 -28.76
C ASP A 383 14.68 1.38 -28.65
N ASN A 384 15.83 0.83 -28.24
CA ASN A 384 16.03 -0.58 -27.91
C ASN A 384 15.79 -0.91 -26.42
N GLY A 385 15.23 0.03 -25.63
CA GLY A 385 14.86 -0.18 -24.23
C GLY A 385 16.02 -0.09 -23.23
N ILE A 386 17.18 0.44 -23.64
CA ILE A 386 18.36 0.65 -22.79
C ILE A 386 18.22 2.01 -22.10
N ALA A 387 18.34 2.03 -20.77
CA ALA A 387 18.34 3.27 -20.01
C ALA A 387 19.69 3.97 -20.11
N VAL A 388 19.71 5.15 -20.77
CA VAL A 388 20.94 5.89 -21.07
C VAL A 388 20.90 7.27 -20.43
N GLU A 389 21.92 7.60 -19.64
CA GLU A 389 22.23 8.96 -19.17
C GLU A 389 23.47 9.49 -19.89
N TRP A 390 23.56 10.81 -20.02
CA TRP A 390 24.67 11.49 -20.68
C TRP A 390 24.79 12.94 -20.20
N PRO A 391 25.96 13.62 -20.30
CA PRO A 391 26.14 14.99 -19.83
C PRO A 391 25.46 15.98 -20.78
N MET A 392 24.47 16.72 -20.27
CA MET A 392 23.76 17.78 -21.02
C MET A 392 24.65 18.99 -21.35
N THR A 393 25.70 19.20 -20.54
CA THR A 393 26.68 20.27 -20.71
C THR A 393 28.10 19.72 -20.73
N ALA A 394 29.02 20.43 -21.34
CA ALA A 394 30.45 20.07 -21.39
C ALA A 394 31.01 19.82 -19.99
N SER A 395 31.67 18.70 -19.80
CA SER A 395 32.29 18.33 -18.53
C SER A 395 33.49 17.40 -18.76
N GLY A 396 34.48 17.47 -17.87
CA GLY A 396 35.69 16.65 -17.98
C GLY A 396 35.43 15.15 -17.80
N ALA A 397 36.27 14.32 -18.43
CA ALA A 397 36.17 12.85 -18.43
C ALA A 397 36.05 12.26 -17.03
N ASN A 398 36.86 12.73 -16.06
CA ASN A 398 36.82 12.24 -14.67
C ASN A 398 35.47 12.51 -13.98
N LYS A 399 34.84 13.65 -14.24
CA LYS A 399 33.53 13.98 -13.70
C LYS A 399 32.46 13.09 -14.32
N GLN A 400 32.51 12.88 -15.62
CA GLN A 400 31.57 12.01 -16.32
C GLN A 400 31.69 10.55 -15.83
N PHE A 401 32.91 10.07 -15.65
CA PHE A 401 33.14 8.71 -15.12
C PHE A 401 32.65 8.56 -13.66
N LYS A 402 32.89 9.59 -12.84
CA LYS A 402 32.35 9.62 -11.47
C LYS A 402 30.82 9.58 -11.45
N ASN A 403 30.16 10.34 -12.31
CA ASN A 403 28.72 10.33 -12.47
C ASN A 403 28.20 8.94 -12.90
N ALA A 404 28.88 8.27 -13.83
CA ALA A 404 28.52 6.90 -14.23
C ALA A 404 28.53 5.93 -13.03
N LEU A 405 29.55 6.01 -12.16
CA LEU A 405 29.65 5.19 -10.97
C LEU A 405 28.57 5.54 -9.94
N GLU A 406 28.28 6.83 -9.72
CA GLU A 406 27.24 7.29 -8.79
C GLU A 406 25.84 6.87 -9.21
N LEU A 407 25.58 6.83 -10.53
CA LEU A 407 24.31 6.34 -11.10
C LEU A 407 24.25 4.80 -11.14
N GLY A 408 25.33 4.11 -10.82
CA GLY A 408 25.40 2.67 -10.85
C GLY A 408 25.37 2.09 -12.26
N ALA A 409 25.72 2.89 -13.30
CA ALA A 409 25.75 2.42 -14.66
C ALA A 409 26.64 1.17 -14.79
N ARG A 410 26.15 0.17 -15.52
CA ARG A 410 26.97 -1.01 -15.82
C ARG A 410 28.02 -0.74 -16.86
N TYR A 411 27.64 0.07 -17.85
CA TYR A 411 28.51 0.38 -18.99
C TYR A 411 28.76 1.88 -19.13
N THR A 412 29.97 2.23 -19.57
CA THR A 412 30.19 3.53 -20.18
C THR A 412 30.44 3.35 -21.66
N ILE A 413 29.89 4.26 -22.48
CA ILE A 413 30.08 4.26 -23.92
C ILE A 413 30.57 5.63 -24.35
N THR A 414 31.53 5.64 -25.30
CA THR A 414 32.08 6.86 -25.91
C THR A 414 32.09 6.68 -27.43
N LEU A 415 31.67 7.69 -28.19
CA LEU A 415 31.81 7.72 -29.62
C LEU A 415 33.27 8.16 -29.97
N LEU A 416 33.97 7.33 -30.74
CA LEU A 416 35.34 7.61 -31.15
C LEU A 416 35.40 8.33 -32.53
N GLY A 417 34.27 8.43 -33.25
CA GLY A 417 34.13 8.91 -34.59
C GLY A 417 34.04 7.79 -35.62
N GLY A 418 33.48 8.11 -36.82
CA GLY A 418 33.32 7.12 -37.89
C GLY A 418 32.37 5.95 -37.52
N GLY A 419 31.47 6.12 -36.58
CA GLY A 419 30.52 5.09 -36.15
C GLY A 419 31.08 4.07 -35.18
N LEU A 420 32.33 4.20 -34.73
CA LEU A 420 32.98 3.31 -33.77
C LEU A 420 32.70 3.77 -32.35
N LEU A 421 32.24 2.85 -31.49
CA LEU A 421 31.99 3.05 -30.09
C LEU A 421 33.03 2.34 -29.25
N GLU A 422 33.50 2.99 -28.19
CA GLU A 422 34.21 2.34 -27.11
C GLU A 422 33.24 2.04 -25.98
N LEU A 423 33.04 0.76 -25.66
CA LEU A 423 32.21 0.28 -24.56
C LEU A 423 33.09 -0.28 -23.46
N LYS A 424 32.88 0.20 -22.24
CA LYS A 424 33.58 -0.30 -21.05
C LYS A 424 32.56 -0.89 -20.07
N ASP A 425 32.68 -2.19 -19.77
CA ASP A 425 31.95 -2.85 -18.69
C ASP A 425 32.60 -2.49 -17.33
N LEU A 426 31.90 -1.75 -16.51
CA LEU A 426 32.42 -1.27 -15.21
C LEU A 426 32.51 -2.38 -14.16
N LYS A 427 31.74 -3.47 -14.32
CA LYS A 427 31.78 -4.63 -13.42
C LYS A 427 32.94 -5.57 -13.76
N LEU A 428 33.12 -5.90 -15.02
CA LEU A 428 34.22 -6.77 -15.51
C LEU A 428 35.53 -6.02 -15.69
N ARG A 429 35.50 -4.69 -15.80
CA ARG A 429 36.64 -3.81 -16.10
C ARG A 429 37.26 -4.07 -17.47
N GLU A 430 36.43 -4.50 -18.41
CA GLU A 430 36.84 -4.78 -19.79
C GLU A 430 36.41 -3.63 -20.71
N THR A 431 37.21 -3.38 -21.74
CA THR A 431 36.94 -2.34 -22.75
C THR A 431 36.97 -2.97 -24.12
N GLN A 432 36.00 -2.66 -24.98
CA GLN A 432 35.90 -3.16 -26.34
C GLN A 432 35.52 -2.01 -27.26
N GLN A 433 36.01 -2.11 -28.51
CA GLN A 433 35.59 -1.20 -29.58
C GLN A 433 34.66 -1.96 -30.55
N LEU A 434 33.47 -1.45 -30.77
CA LEU A 434 32.43 -2.14 -31.53
C LEU A 434 31.45 -1.17 -32.21
N ALA A 435 30.73 -1.68 -33.20
CA ALA A 435 29.63 -0.95 -33.82
C ALA A 435 28.39 -0.97 -32.97
N MET A 436 27.42 -0.09 -33.27
CA MET A 436 26.19 0.11 -32.51
C MET A 436 25.39 -1.17 -32.28
N ASP A 437 25.17 -1.96 -33.35
CA ASP A 437 24.35 -3.18 -33.25
C ASP A 437 24.97 -4.20 -32.25
N ALA A 438 26.30 -4.36 -32.31
CA ALA A 438 27.03 -5.23 -31.39
C ALA A 438 26.99 -4.71 -29.95
N ALA A 439 26.98 -3.37 -29.74
CA ALA A 439 26.80 -2.76 -28.43
C ALA A 439 25.43 -3.07 -27.85
N ILE A 440 24.38 -2.93 -28.63
CA ILE A 440 23.01 -3.21 -28.25
C ILE A 440 22.84 -4.70 -27.88
N GLU A 441 23.32 -5.61 -28.73
CA GLU A 441 23.26 -7.06 -28.44
C GLU A 441 23.99 -7.48 -27.14
N LEU A 442 25.07 -6.80 -26.80
CA LEU A 442 25.83 -7.06 -25.60
C LEU A 442 25.12 -6.54 -24.34
N ILE A 443 24.40 -5.43 -24.44
CA ILE A 443 23.75 -4.77 -23.30
C ILE A 443 22.38 -5.39 -22.97
N ILE A 444 21.54 -5.65 -23.98
CA ILE A 444 20.13 -6.12 -23.80
C ILE A 444 19.98 -7.43 -23.02
N PRO A 445 20.78 -8.49 -23.20
CA PRO A 445 20.60 -9.74 -22.48
C PRO A 445 20.82 -9.63 -20.97
N GLN A 446 21.53 -8.61 -20.52
CA GLN A 446 21.94 -8.42 -19.14
C GLN A 446 21.04 -7.47 -18.33
N SER A 447 20.16 -6.76 -19.00
CA SER A 447 19.15 -5.91 -18.35
C SER A 447 17.87 -6.67 -17.98
N LYS A 448 17.75 -7.97 -18.34
CA LYS A 448 16.58 -8.83 -18.08
C LYS A 448 16.78 -9.85 -16.96
N GLU A 449 17.98 -9.96 -16.40
CA GLU A 449 18.29 -10.77 -15.22
C GLU A 449 18.32 -9.91 -13.94
#